data_6f13f38a06de2d1deb79667c0a09ad42
#
_entry.id   6f13f38a06de2d1deb79667c0a09ad42
#
_cell.length_a   1.000
_cell.length_b   1.000
_cell.length_c   1.000
_cell.angle_alpha   90.00
_cell.angle_beta   90.00
_cell.angle_gamma   90.00
#
_symmetry.space_group_name_H-M   'P 1'
#
loop_
_entity.id
_entity.type
_entity.pdbx_description
1 polymer ?
#
loop_
_entity_poly.entity_id
_entity_poly.type
_entity_poly.pdbx_seq_one_letter_code
_entity_poly.pdbx_strand_id
1 'polypeptide(L)'
;YNKLFHDGRLLRIVPQIGYNFTKKEFYAKADMEYIYNPRKLGSIEVHGGNGNRIYSSVVLDQLEQIPDSAFTFDGLELDYFKDVYVDISHNIELCNGLKLGTGLAMHWRYTKSTPEVEARVRSNYNSFAPRIRLEWTPGMYYYMNGNRKINVGSFFPTFMLDYERGIKVLKNSGTYERIEGSVEQIIRLKNVRSLAYHVGAGMFTNQSDMYFVDYAHFANLNLPQGWNDDIGGTFQMLDGRWYNASSHYIRGNLTFEAPFILLYPVTRLLSFVQKERIYAGVLFMPHLNPYLEFGYGFATHLFDVGVFIGNEKGKFTSLGCKFTFELFNK
;
A
#
# COMPACT_ATOMS: atom_id res chain seq x y z
N TYR A 1 -22.87 6.60 -8.46
CA TYR A 1 -23.48 6.52 -9.78
C TYR A 1 -22.70 5.57 -10.66
N ASN A 2 -23.36 4.57 -11.23
CA ASN A 2 -22.77 3.60 -12.16
C ASN A 2 -23.62 3.54 -13.42
N LYS A 3 -22.99 3.71 -14.60
CA LYS A 3 -23.64 3.59 -15.90
C LYS A 3 -22.84 2.67 -16.80
N LEU A 4 -23.43 1.51 -17.12
CA LEU A 4 -22.92 0.59 -18.14
C LEU A 4 -23.57 0.93 -19.48
N PHE A 5 -22.75 1.12 -20.50
CA PHE A 5 -23.20 1.37 -21.87
C PHE A 5 -23.31 0.05 -22.65
N HIS A 6 -24.13 0.02 -23.71
CA HIS A 6 -24.35 -1.19 -24.54
C HIS A 6 -23.08 -1.75 -25.17
N ASP A 7 -22.10 -0.91 -25.42
CA ASP A 7 -20.81 -1.29 -26.00
C ASP A 7 -19.77 -1.78 -24.97
N GLY A 8 -20.17 -1.92 -23.72
CA GLY A 8 -19.36 -2.41 -22.61
C GLY A 8 -18.53 -1.33 -21.91
N ARG A 9 -18.63 -0.05 -22.32
CA ARG A 9 -18.03 1.06 -21.57
C ARG A 9 -18.71 1.23 -20.23
N LEU A 10 -17.98 1.68 -19.23
CA LEU A 10 -18.48 1.90 -17.88
C LEU A 10 -18.07 3.29 -17.39
N LEU A 11 -19.00 4.01 -16.83
CA LEU A 11 -18.73 5.23 -16.05
C LEU A 11 -19.18 5.00 -14.61
N ARG A 12 -18.26 5.16 -13.68
CA ARG A 12 -18.50 5.07 -12.25
C ARG A 12 -18.08 6.36 -11.57
N ILE A 13 -18.93 6.91 -10.72
CA ILE A 13 -18.65 8.12 -9.95
C ILE A 13 -19.09 7.85 -8.51
N VAL A 14 -18.18 7.99 -7.56
CA VAL A 14 -18.41 7.75 -6.14
C VAL A 14 -17.99 8.99 -5.35
N PRO A 15 -18.90 9.94 -5.11
CA PRO A 15 -18.64 11.05 -4.20
C PRO A 15 -18.78 10.59 -2.76
N GLN A 16 -17.94 11.10 -1.89
CA GLN A 16 -17.98 10.91 -0.44
C GLN A 16 -17.85 12.26 0.24
N ILE A 17 -18.69 12.51 1.20
CA ILE A 17 -18.70 13.75 1.98
C ILE A 17 -18.76 13.37 3.45
N GLY A 18 -17.96 14.00 4.27
CA GLY A 18 -17.94 13.78 5.71
C GLY A 18 -17.60 15.05 6.47
N TYR A 19 -17.99 15.09 7.72
CA TYR A 19 -17.67 16.17 8.64
C TYR A 19 -17.10 15.62 9.94
N ASN A 20 -15.94 16.12 10.35
CA ASN A 20 -15.35 15.80 11.63
C ASN A 20 -15.79 16.85 12.67
N PHE A 21 -16.65 16.46 13.59
CA PHE A 21 -17.22 17.36 14.61
C PHE A 21 -16.15 17.83 15.61
N THR A 22 -15.19 16.98 15.95
CA THR A 22 -14.11 17.31 16.89
C THR A 22 -13.15 18.35 16.33
N LYS A 23 -12.78 18.23 15.06
CA LYS A 23 -11.87 19.15 14.37
C LYS A 23 -12.58 20.28 13.64
N LYS A 24 -13.91 20.24 13.57
CA LYS A 24 -14.75 21.19 12.81
C LYS A 24 -14.31 21.30 11.34
N GLU A 25 -13.94 20.17 10.73
CA GLU A 25 -13.43 20.12 9.37
C GLU A 25 -14.35 19.31 8.44
N PHE A 26 -14.44 19.79 7.22
CA PHE A 26 -15.22 19.17 6.17
C PHE A 26 -14.31 18.34 5.26
N TYR A 27 -14.73 17.12 4.94
CA TYR A 27 -14.06 16.23 4.01
C TYR A 27 -14.91 16.01 2.77
N ALA A 28 -14.28 16.07 1.63
CA ALA A 28 -14.88 15.69 0.38
C ALA A 28 -13.88 14.82 -0.41
N LYS A 29 -14.38 13.72 -0.98
CA LYS A 29 -13.66 12.90 -1.94
C LYS A 29 -14.57 12.63 -3.13
N ALA A 30 -13.98 12.50 -4.30
CA ALA A 30 -14.66 12.05 -5.49
C ALA A 30 -13.75 11.10 -6.25
N ASP A 31 -14.26 9.91 -6.53
CA ASP A 31 -13.61 8.90 -7.36
C ASP A 31 -14.43 8.75 -8.63
N MET A 32 -13.78 8.90 -9.79
CA MET A 32 -14.36 8.70 -11.10
C MET A 32 -13.53 7.68 -11.86
N GLU A 33 -14.20 6.68 -12.42
CA GLU A 33 -13.62 5.69 -13.31
C GLU A 33 -14.39 5.68 -14.63
N TYR A 34 -13.70 5.83 -15.73
CA TYR A 34 -14.28 5.73 -17.07
C TYR A 34 -13.54 4.67 -17.89
N ILE A 35 -14.16 3.50 -18.09
CA ILE A 35 -13.66 2.46 -18.99
C ILE A 35 -14.12 2.82 -20.40
N TYR A 36 -13.21 3.36 -21.20
CA TYR A 36 -13.50 3.78 -22.58
C TYR A 36 -13.23 2.69 -23.61
N ASN A 37 -12.31 1.75 -23.31
CA ASN A 37 -11.99 0.63 -24.20
C ASN A 37 -11.99 -0.70 -23.43
N PRO A 38 -13.16 -1.35 -23.29
CA PRO A 38 -13.28 -2.57 -22.52
C PRO A 38 -12.52 -3.76 -23.10
N ARG A 39 -12.22 -3.76 -24.41
CA ARG A 39 -11.43 -4.82 -25.08
C ARG A 39 -9.96 -4.77 -24.72
N LYS A 40 -9.41 -3.58 -24.54
CA LYS A 40 -8.01 -3.33 -24.19
C LYS A 40 -7.84 -2.89 -22.74
N LEU A 41 -8.86 -3.09 -21.90
CA LEU A 41 -8.87 -2.65 -20.50
C LEU A 41 -8.49 -1.16 -20.37
N GLY A 42 -8.87 -0.34 -21.38
CA GLY A 42 -8.57 1.09 -21.40
C GLY A 42 -9.46 1.83 -20.42
N SER A 43 -8.87 2.48 -19.39
CA SER A 43 -9.57 3.26 -18.39
C SER A 43 -8.88 4.59 -18.11
N ILE A 44 -9.68 5.56 -17.68
CA ILE A 44 -9.21 6.81 -17.08
C ILE A 44 -9.82 6.87 -15.69
N GLU A 45 -8.99 7.07 -14.69
CA GLU A 45 -9.39 7.20 -13.29
C GLU A 45 -8.99 8.58 -12.80
N VAL A 46 -9.89 9.23 -12.08
CA VAL A 46 -9.66 10.53 -11.45
C VAL A 46 -10.07 10.41 -10.00
N HIS A 47 -9.10 10.60 -9.11
CA HIS A 47 -9.32 10.63 -7.67
C HIS A 47 -9.00 12.02 -7.17
N GLY A 48 -9.90 12.61 -6.43
CA GLY A 48 -9.66 13.92 -5.84
C GLY A 48 -10.30 14.04 -4.49
N GLY A 49 -9.69 14.86 -3.63
CA GLY A 49 -10.26 15.07 -2.32
C GLY A 49 -9.40 15.90 -1.39
N ASN A 50 -9.92 16.10 -0.21
CA ASN A 50 -9.20 16.70 0.90
C ASN A 50 -9.28 15.79 2.13
N GLY A 51 -8.24 15.77 2.94
CA GLY A 51 -8.21 14.99 4.16
C GLY A 51 -6.98 15.26 5.00
N ASN A 52 -7.03 14.80 6.24
CA ASN A 52 -5.86 14.80 7.11
C ASN A 52 -5.19 13.45 7.05
N ARG A 53 -3.88 13.44 6.90
CA ARG A 53 -3.06 12.24 6.93
C ARG A 53 -2.10 12.30 8.11
N ILE A 54 -1.92 11.20 8.82
CA ILE A 54 -0.99 11.07 9.94
C ILE A 54 0.40 10.73 9.37
N TYR A 55 1.43 11.35 9.92
CA TYR A 55 2.81 11.24 9.44
C TYR A 55 3.44 9.87 9.64
N SER A 56 3.13 9.17 10.73
CA SER A 56 3.75 7.87 10.96
C SER A 56 2.96 6.99 11.93
N SER A 57 3.14 5.66 11.82
CA SER A 57 2.65 4.68 12.78
C SER A 57 3.30 4.83 14.16
N VAL A 58 4.50 5.39 14.24
CA VAL A 58 5.20 5.65 15.50
C VAL A 58 4.38 6.55 16.43
N VAL A 59 3.65 7.50 15.88
CA VAL A 59 2.75 8.36 16.67
C VAL A 59 1.59 7.53 17.23
N LEU A 60 1.03 6.61 16.46
CA LEU A 60 -0.02 5.71 16.93
C LEU A 60 0.51 4.76 18.02
N ASP A 61 1.70 4.18 17.83
CA ASP A 61 2.36 3.31 18.80
C ASP A 61 2.70 4.07 20.12
N GLN A 62 3.08 5.33 20.02
CA GLN A 62 3.28 6.18 21.20
C GLN A 62 1.98 6.52 21.91
N LEU A 63 0.87 6.69 21.15
CA LEU A 63 -0.46 6.91 21.70
C LEU A 63 -0.98 5.68 22.46
N GLU A 64 -0.75 4.49 21.93
CA GLU A 64 -1.15 3.24 22.57
C GLU A 64 -0.40 2.96 23.88
N GLN A 65 0.78 3.55 24.08
CA GLN A 65 1.58 3.43 25.29
C GLN A 65 1.13 4.39 26.40
N ILE A 66 0.27 5.35 26.11
CA ILE A 66 -0.25 6.29 27.13
C ILE A 66 -1.47 5.64 27.82
N PRO A 67 -1.49 5.54 29.16
CA PRO A 67 -2.63 4.99 29.89
C PRO A 67 -3.93 5.76 29.58
N ASP A 68 -5.02 5.06 29.39
CA ASP A 68 -6.34 5.65 29.07
C ASP A 68 -6.77 6.75 30.05
N SER A 69 -6.36 6.69 31.31
CA SER A 69 -6.63 7.70 32.33
C SER A 69 -5.85 9.01 32.18
N ALA A 70 -4.78 9.00 31.38
CA ALA A 70 -3.95 10.18 31.12
C ALA A 70 -4.17 10.73 29.70
N PHE A 71 -5.05 10.12 28.92
CA PHE A 71 -5.25 10.44 27.52
C PHE A 71 -6.22 11.63 27.37
N THR A 72 -5.68 12.80 27.16
CA THR A 72 -6.42 13.97 26.68
C THR A 72 -6.01 14.28 25.25
N PHE A 73 -6.94 14.18 24.32
CA PHE A 73 -6.71 14.53 22.91
C PHE A 73 -6.27 15.99 22.71
N ASP A 74 -6.56 16.86 23.67
CA ASP A 74 -6.27 18.30 23.61
C ASP A 74 -4.78 18.63 23.75
N GLY A 75 -3.96 17.72 24.28
CA GLY A 75 -2.51 17.90 24.44
C GLY A 75 -1.66 17.09 23.45
N LEU A 76 -2.29 16.29 22.61
CA LEU A 76 -1.60 15.49 21.61
C LEU A 76 -1.52 16.24 20.30
N GLU A 77 -0.38 16.88 20.10
CA GLU A 77 0.00 17.42 18.81
C GLU A 77 0.44 16.28 17.89
N LEU A 78 -0.56 15.59 17.34
CA LEU A 78 -0.36 14.62 16.27
C LEU A 78 0.24 15.37 15.08
N ASP A 79 1.45 15.00 14.72
CA ASP A 79 2.08 15.43 13.47
C ASP A 79 1.24 14.93 12.30
N TYR A 80 0.23 15.64 11.92
CA TYR A 80 -0.57 15.35 10.76
C TYR A 80 -0.51 16.52 9.77
N PHE A 81 -0.66 16.20 8.53
CA PHE A 81 -0.74 17.20 7.47
C PHE A 81 -2.10 17.13 6.79
N LYS A 82 -2.56 18.28 6.35
CA LYS A 82 -3.72 18.37 5.48
C LYS A 82 -3.25 18.18 4.05
N ASP A 83 -3.88 17.24 3.35
CA ASP A 83 -3.59 16.93 1.96
C ASP A 83 -4.83 17.23 1.11
N VAL A 84 -4.68 18.12 0.14
CA VAL A 84 -5.63 18.31 -0.95
C VAL A 84 -4.99 17.70 -2.17
N TYR A 85 -5.64 16.74 -2.80
CA TYR A 85 -5.02 15.99 -3.87
C TYR A 85 -5.93 15.78 -5.07
N VAL A 86 -5.31 15.67 -6.22
CA VAL A 86 -5.90 15.22 -7.47
C VAL A 86 -4.93 14.23 -8.10
N ASP A 87 -5.40 13.01 -8.34
CA ASP A 87 -4.67 11.95 -9.01
C ASP A 87 -5.44 11.58 -10.28
N ILE A 88 -4.77 11.64 -11.41
CA ILE A 88 -5.31 11.26 -12.71
C ILE A 88 -4.47 10.11 -13.23
N SER A 89 -5.09 8.99 -13.56
CA SER A 89 -4.42 7.85 -14.17
C SER A 89 -5.13 7.37 -15.42
N HIS A 90 -4.34 6.93 -16.36
CA HIS A 90 -4.78 6.29 -17.59
C HIS A 90 -4.12 4.93 -17.69
N ASN A 91 -4.91 3.89 -17.89
CA ASN A 91 -4.45 2.52 -18.04
C ASN A 91 -4.92 1.96 -19.38
N ILE A 92 -4.06 1.19 -20.04
CA ILE A 92 -4.40 0.49 -21.28
C ILE A 92 -3.54 -0.77 -21.43
N GLU A 93 -4.15 -1.83 -21.93
CA GLU A 93 -3.42 -3.03 -22.33
C GLU A 93 -2.93 -2.87 -23.78
N LEU A 94 -1.61 -2.80 -23.96
CA LEU A 94 -0.95 -2.65 -25.25
C LEU A 94 -1.05 -3.94 -26.08
N CYS A 95 -0.69 -5.06 -25.45
CA CYS A 95 -0.87 -6.41 -25.96
C CYS A 95 -1.24 -7.33 -24.80
N ASN A 96 -1.65 -8.56 -25.10
CA ASN A 96 -2.16 -9.47 -24.07
C ASN A 96 -1.19 -9.63 -22.89
N GLY A 97 -1.61 -9.21 -21.71
CA GLY A 97 -0.84 -9.26 -20.48
C GLY A 97 0.16 -8.11 -20.30
N LEU A 98 0.35 -7.22 -21.28
CA LEU A 98 1.21 -6.05 -21.13
C LEU A 98 0.34 -4.79 -20.99
N LYS A 99 0.35 -4.19 -19.82
CA LYS A 99 -0.39 -2.97 -19.50
C LYS A 99 0.57 -1.79 -19.37
N LEU A 100 0.13 -0.64 -19.85
CA LEU A 100 0.76 0.65 -19.63
C LEU A 100 -0.18 1.49 -18.77
N GLY A 101 0.32 1.93 -17.65
CA GLY A 101 -0.28 2.95 -16.80
C GLY A 101 0.49 4.26 -16.93
N THR A 102 -0.19 5.36 -17.13
CA THR A 102 0.38 6.70 -17.03
C THR A 102 -0.44 7.49 -16.03
N GLY A 103 0.18 8.35 -15.26
CA GLY A 103 -0.55 9.10 -14.24
C GLY A 103 0.10 10.41 -13.91
N LEU A 104 -0.66 11.24 -13.21
CA LEU A 104 -0.24 12.53 -12.68
C LEU A 104 -0.83 12.69 -11.29
N ALA A 105 0.02 12.74 -10.28
CA ALA A 105 -0.37 13.02 -8.92
C ALA A 105 -0.04 14.48 -8.56
N MET A 106 -1.03 15.20 -8.08
CA MET A 106 -0.89 16.57 -7.57
C MET A 106 -1.34 16.61 -6.12
N HIS A 107 -0.48 17.13 -5.24
CA HIS A 107 -0.76 17.27 -3.82
C HIS A 107 -0.44 18.67 -3.34
N TRP A 108 -1.33 19.24 -2.54
CA TRP A 108 -1.12 20.46 -1.78
C TRP A 108 -1.17 20.08 -0.30
N ARG A 109 0.02 20.04 0.32
CA ARG A 109 0.21 19.54 1.68
C ARG A 109 0.50 20.71 2.61
N TYR A 110 -0.26 20.77 3.69
CA TYR A 110 -0.16 21.80 4.71
C TYR A 110 0.11 21.13 6.05
N THR A 111 1.27 21.38 6.63
CA THR A 111 1.62 20.88 7.95
C THR A 111 0.85 21.65 9.01
N LYS A 112 0.16 20.93 9.88
CA LYS A 112 -0.40 21.48 11.12
C LYS A 112 0.42 20.93 12.27
N SER A 113 1.54 21.55 12.56
CA SER A 113 2.49 21.06 13.55
C SER A 113 2.86 22.14 14.54
N THR A 114 3.51 21.74 15.63
CA THR A 114 4.07 22.66 16.62
C THR A 114 5.18 23.53 16.03
N PRO A 115 5.46 24.68 16.64
CA PRO A 115 6.58 25.53 16.22
C PRO A 115 7.94 24.82 16.17
N GLU A 116 8.13 23.80 16.99
CA GLU A 116 9.37 22.99 17.03
C GLU A 116 9.50 22.09 15.79
N VAL A 117 8.40 21.55 15.31
CA VAL A 117 8.37 20.71 14.08
C VAL A 117 8.40 21.61 12.85
N GLU A 118 7.73 22.77 12.87
CA GLU A 118 7.78 23.76 11.78
C GLU A 118 9.20 24.24 11.50
N ALA A 119 10.05 24.32 12.50
CA ALA A 119 11.47 24.67 12.33
C ALA A 119 12.27 23.59 11.57
N ARG A 120 11.79 22.36 11.54
CA ARG A 120 12.47 21.19 10.93
C ARG A 120 11.81 20.70 9.66
N VAL A 121 10.52 20.93 9.50
CA VAL A 121 9.71 20.47 8.37
C VAL A 121 9.06 21.66 7.69
N ARG A 122 9.09 21.72 6.38
CA ARG A 122 8.42 22.80 5.62
C ARG A 122 6.93 22.80 5.92
N SER A 123 6.38 23.97 6.26
CA SER A 123 4.96 24.15 6.54
C SER A 123 4.04 23.86 5.35
N ASN A 124 4.55 24.08 4.13
CA ASN A 124 3.82 23.85 2.89
C ASN A 124 4.70 23.13 1.89
N TYR A 125 4.22 22.00 1.37
CA TYR A 125 4.91 21.23 0.35
C TYR A 125 3.92 20.75 -0.71
N ASN A 126 4.11 21.20 -1.94
CA ASN A 126 3.32 20.78 -3.06
C ASN A 126 4.07 19.70 -3.84
N SER A 127 3.33 18.76 -4.40
CA SER A 127 3.88 17.73 -5.29
C SER A 127 3.16 17.78 -6.63
N PHE A 128 3.95 17.69 -7.70
CA PHE A 128 3.47 17.50 -9.05
C PHE A 128 4.31 16.38 -9.65
N ALA A 129 3.74 15.17 -9.69
CA ALA A 129 4.49 13.96 -9.98
C ALA A 129 3.83 13.15 -11.11
N PRO A 130 4.29 13.32 -12.36
CA PRO A 130 4.00 12.38 -13.42
C PRO A 130 4.62 11.02 -13.12
N ARG A 131 3.88 9.96 -13.47
CA ARG A 131 4.28 8.56 -13.26
C ARG A 131 3.95 7.71 -14.47
N ILE A 132 4.78 6.69 -14.68
CA ILE A 132 4.61 5.68 -15.72
C ILE A 132 4.80 4.32 -15.07
N ARG A 133 3.88 3.40 -15.34
CA ARG A 133 3.95 2.00 -14.90
C ARG A 133 3.82 1.08 -16.10
N LEU A 134 4.72 0.13 -16.20
CA LEU A 134 4.60 -1.02 -17.09
C LEU A 134 4.35 -2.26 -16.24
N GLU A 135 3.32 -3.01 -16.55
CA GLU A 135 3.00 -4.28 -15.91
C GLU A 135 2.90 -5.35 -17.00
N TRP A 136 3.70 -6.38 -16.89
CA TRP A 136 3.72 -7.46 -17.85
C TRP A 136 3.55 -8.82 -17.19
N THR A 137 2.47 -9.49 -17.55
CA THR A 137 2.17 -10.86 -17.14
C THR A 137 2.17 -11.76 -18.38
N PRO A 138 3.29 -12.46 -18.68
CA PRO A 138 3.36 -13.34 -19.83
C PRO A 138 2.29 -14.41 -19.81
N GLY A 139 1.81 -14.83 -20.97
CA GLY A 139 0.84 -15.91 -21.08
C GLY A 139 -0.48 -15.67 -20.35
N MET A 140 -0.94 -14.43 -20.28
CA MET A 140 -2.21 -14.07 -19.65
C MET A 140 -3.38 -14.78 -20.33
N TYR A 141 -4.11 -15.60 -19.59
CA TYR A 141 -5.37 -16.18 -20.02
C TYR A 141 -6.50 -15.17 -19.82
N TYR A 142 -7.38 -15.08 -20.82
CA TYR A 142 -8.54 -14.21 -20.75
C TYR A 142 -9.73 -14.83 -21.46
N TYR A 143 -10.91 -14.32 -21.16
CA TYR A 143 -12.12 -14.58 -21.96
C TYR A 143 -12.83 -13.27 -22.25
N MET A 144 -13.68 -13.31 -23.26
CA MET A 144 -14.52 -12.16 -23.64
C MET A 144 -15.93 -12.36 -23.07
N ASN A 145 -16.41 -11.37 -22.30
CA ASN A 145 -17.81 -11.28 -21.91
C ASN A 145 -18.45 -10.13 -22.72
N GLY A 146 -19.11 -10.49 -23.82
CA GLY A 146 -19.55 -9.50 -24.80
C GLY A 146 -18.35 -8.76 -25.39
N ASN A 147 -18.34 -7.44 -25.20
CA ASN A 147 -17.25 -6.56 -25.67
C ASN A 147 -16.17 -6.31 -24.62
N ARG A 148 -16.28 -6.92 -23.43
CA ARG A 148 -15.34 -6.73 -22.33
C ARG A 148 -14.38 -7.90 -22.20
N LYS A 149 -13.07 -7.61 -22.20
CA LYS A 149 -12.03 -8.56 -21.86
C LYS A 149 -11.98 -8.76 -20.34
N ILE A 150 -11.88 -10.01 -19.90
CA ILE A 150 -11.70 -10.39 -18.49
C ILE A 150 -10.47 -11.27 -18.40
N ASN A 151 -9.43 -10.75 -17.75
CA ASN A 151 -8.22 -11.51 -17.47
C ASN A 151 -8.49 -12.51 -16.34
N VAL A 152 -8.05 -13.77 -16.53
CA VAL A 152 -8.26 -14.86 -15.57
C VAL A 152 -7.01 -15.08 -14.71
N GLY A 153 -5.83 -14.99 -15.31
CA GLY A 153 -4.55 -15.19 -14.65
C GLY A 153 -3.50 -15.79 -15.58
N SER A 154 -2.33 -16.03 -15.03
CA SER A 154 -1.20 -16.64 -15.73
C SER A 154 -0.47 -17.60 -14.82
N PHE A 155 0.29 -18.54 -15.41
CA PHE A 155 1.26 -19.38 -14.70
C PHE A 155 2.63 -18.71 -14.56
N PHE A 156 2.83 -17.58 -15.20
CA PHE A 156 4.08 -16.80 -15.14
C PHE A 156 3.97 -15.68 -14.13
N PRO A 157 5.10 -15.19 -13.62
CA PRO A 157 5.13 -14.02 -12.75
C PRO A 157 4.68 -12.75 -13.49
N THR A 158 4.24 -11.77 -12.70
CA THR A 158 4.00 -10.41 -13.16
C THR A 158 5.25 -9.58 -12.91
N PHE A 159 5.76 -8.96 -13.96
CA PHE A 159 6.86 -8.01 -13.91
C PHE A 159 6.30 -6.59 -13.92
N MET A 160 6.79 -5.75 -13.01
CA MET A 160 6.39 -4.36 -12.91
C MET A 160 7.61 -3.45 -12.98
N LEU A 161 7.47 -2.33 -13.68
CA LEU A 161 8.44 -1.25 -13.71
C LEU A 161 7.68 0.05 -13.48
N ASP A 162 8.02 0.72 -12.39
CA ASP A 162 7.45 2.00 -11.99
C ASP A 162 8.49 3.12 -12.10
N TYR A 163 8.10 4.22 -12.72
CA TYR A 163 8.88 5.44 -12.78
C TYR A 163 8.01 6.62 -12.36
N GLU A 164 8.54 7.43 -11.44
CA GLU A 164 7.87 8.63 -10.94
C GLU A 164 8.86 9.78 -10.83
N ARG A 165 8.45 10.95 -11.25
CA ARG A 165 9.27 12.15 -11.20
C ARG A 165 8.49 13.32 -10.61
N GLY A 166 8.95 13.83 -9.47
CA GLY A 166 8.51 15.11 -8.92
C GLY A 166 9.12 16.26 -9.72
N ILE A 167 8.30 17.18 -10.19
CA ILE A 167 8.72 18.32 -11.02
C ILE A 167 8.37 19.62 -10.30
N LYS A 168 9.32 20.57 -10.29
CA LYS A 168 9.16 21.88 -9.68
C LYS A 168 8.34 22.83 -10.56
N VAL A 169 7.05 22.54 -10.68
CA VAL A 169 6.08 23.36 -11.46
C VAL A 169 5.26 24.25 -10.55
N LEU A 170 4.86 23.74 -9.39
CA LEU A 170 4.07 24.48 -8.41
C LEU A 170 4.98 25.22 -7.42
N LYS A 171 4.46 26.31 -6.83
CA LYS A 171 5.17 26.98 -5.74
C LYS A 171 5.40 26.00 -4.59
N ASN A 172 6.63 25.92 -4.06
CA ASN A 172 7.04 24.98 -3.01
C ASN A 172 6.93 23.50 -3.42
N SER A 173 6.98 23.18 -4.70
CA SER A 173 7.04 21.79 -5.13
C SER A 173 8.46 21.25 -5.09
N GLY A 174 8.56 19.97 -4.71
CA GLY A 174 9.83 19.25 -4.65
C GLY A 174 10.31 18.75 -6.00
N THR A 175 11.54 18.26 -5.98
CA THR A 175 12.18 17.64 -7.14
C THR A 175 12.78 16.32 -6.71
N TYR A 176 12.25 15.23 -7.24
CA TYR A 176 12.77 13.89 -7.03
C TYR A 176 12.54 13.02 -8.25
N GLU A 177 13.21 11.92 -8.29
CA GLU A 177 13.06 10.94 -9.36
C GLU A 177 13.28 9.54 -8.78
N ARG A 178 12.31 8.65 -9.01
CA ARG A 178 12.30 7.29 -8.49
C ARG A 178 12.03 6.30 -9.60
N ILE A 179 12.79 5.21 -9.61
CA ILE A 179 12.56 4.04 -10.43
C ILE A 179 12.51 2.79 -9.54
N GLU A 180 11.53 1.93 -9.77
CA GLU A 180 11.40 0.65 -9.09
C GLU A 180 11.04 -0.45 -10.08
N GLY A 181 11.75 -1.58 -10.01
CA GLY A 181 11.40 -2.81 -10.70
C GLY A 181 10.97 -3.87 -9.70
N SER A 182 9.88 -4.59 -9.97
CA SER A 182 9.43 -5.67 -9.10
C SER A 182 8.85 -6.85 -9.87
N VAL A 183 8.85 -7.99 -9.19
CA VAL A 183 8.31 -9.26 -9.70
C VAL A 183 7.45 -9.88 -8.61
N GLU A 184 6.25 -10.29 -8.98
CA GLU A 184 5.34 -10.96 -8.07
C GLU A 184 4.69 -12.18 -8.72
N GLN A 185 4.39 -13.18 -7.91
CA GLN A 185 3.63 -14.36 -8.35
C GLN A 185 2.97 -15.07 -7.18
N ILE A 186 1.82 -15.67 -7.44
CA ILE A 186 1.17 -16.64 -6.57
C ILE A 186 1.24 -18.02 -7.24
N ILE A 187 2.07 -18.89 -6.70
CA ILE A 187 2.24 -20.27 -7.15
C ILE A 187 1.25 -21.15 -6.38
N ARG A 188 0.28 -21.68 -7.09
CA ARG A 188 -0.68 -22.64 -6.51
C ARG A 188 -0.06 -24.03 -6.52
N LEU A 189 0.11 -24.60 -5.33
CA LEU A 189 0.65 -25.92 -5.12
C LEU A 189 -0.48 -26.93 -4.95
N LYS A 190 -0.13 -28.24 -4.93
CA LYS A 190 -1.11 -29.29 -4.64
C LYS A 190 -1.67 -29.15 -3.22
N ASN A 191 -2.87 -29.70 -2.99
CA ASN A 191 -3.52 -29.77 -1.67
C ASN A 191 -3.85 -28.39 -1.07
N VAL A 192 -4.40 -27.48 -1.88
CA VAL A 192 -4.86 -26.14 -1.44
C VAL A 192 -3.74 -25.32 -0.78
N ARG A 193 -2.49 -25.54 -1.16
CA ARG A 193 -1.33 -24.77 -0.73
C ARG A 193 -1.00 -23.69 -1.75
N SER A 194 -0.50 -22.58 -1.29
CA SER A 194 0.03 -21.53 -2.17
C SER A 194 1.31 -20.94 -1.63
N LEU A 195 2.15 -20.47 -2.54
CA LEU A 195 3.34 -19.70 -2.26
C LEU A 195 3.24 -18.39 -3.02
N ALA A 196 3.13 -17.29 -2.31
CA ALA A 196 3.13 -15.96 -2.86
C ALA A 196 4.47 -15.30 -2.60
N TYR A 197 5.03 -14.63 -3.59
CA TYR A 197 6.24 -13.85 -3.40
C TYR A 197 6.15 -12.51 -4.14
N HIS A 198 6.80 -11.52 -3.57
CA HIS A 198 7.07 -10.23 -4.18
C HIS A 198 8.52 -9.84 -3.92
N VAL A 199 9.26 -9.57 -4.96
CA VAL A 199 10.64 -9.10 -4.90
C VAL A 199 10.75 -7.83 -5.71
N GLY A 200 11.33 -6.78 -5.13
CA GLY A 200 11.49 -5.50 -5.79
C GLY A 200 12.80 -4.83 -5.42
N ALA A 201 13.30 -4.03 -6.34
CA ALA A 201 14.44 -3.14 -6.14
C ALA A 201 14.12 -1.76 -6.68
N GLY A 202 14.45 -0.73 -5.91
CA GLY A 202 14.21 0.64 -6.30
C GLY A 202 15.34 1.56 -5.92
N MET A 203 15.41 2.67 -6.60
CA MET A 203 16.34 3.74 -6.29
C MET A 203 15.75 5.11 -6.60
N PHE A 204 16.24 6.11 -5.90
CA PHE A 204 16.04 7.49 -6.22
C PHE A 204 17.28 8.01 -6.96
N THR A 205 17.10 8.39 -8.21
CA THR A 205 18.17 8.99 -9.03
C THR A 205 18.35 10.46 -8.71
N ASN A 206 17.32 11.10 -8.15
CA ASN A 206 17.36 12.46 -7.65
C ASN A 206 16.55 12.57 -6.34
N GLN A 207 17.14 13.19 -5.32
CA GLN A 207 16.54 13.44 -4.01
C GLN A 207 16.74 14.89 -3.55
N SER A 208 16.97 15.82 -4.48
CA SER A 208 17.42 17.18 -4.14
C SER A 208 16.41 17.97 -3.31
N ASP A 209 15.13 17.68 -3.46
CA ASP A 209 14.06 18.39 -2.75
C ASP A 209 12.86 17.45 -2.58
N MET A 210 12.90 16.61 -1.54
CA MET A 210 11.87 15.61 -1.22
C MET A 210 11.17 15.95 0.08
N TYR A 211 9.89 15.60 0.13
CA TYR A 211 9.13 15.54 1.36
C TYR A 211 9.09 14.08 1.85
N PHE A 212 8.99 13.86 3.17
CA PHE A 212 9.04 12.48 3.72
C PHE A 212 7.95 11.55 3.13
N VAL A 213 6.82 12.09 2.68
CA VAL A 213 5.74 11.31 2.06
C VAL A 213 6.12 10.78 0.67
N ASP A 214 7.07 11.40 -0.01
CA ASP A 214 7.51 11.01 -1.36
C ASP A 214 8.57 9.88 -1.34
N TYR A 215 9.10 9.53 -0.15
CA TYR A 215 9.97 8.37 0.01
C TYR A 215 9.19 7.05 -0.13
N ALA A 216 9.89 5.97 -0.40
CA ALA A 216 9.32 4.64 -0.34
C ALA A 216 9.04 4.24 1.12
N HIS A 217 7.82 3.82 1.40
CA HIS A 217 7.39 3.35 2.71
C HIS A 217 7.23 1.83 2.69
N PHE A 218 7.90 1.15 3.60
CA PHE A 218 7.92 -0.32 3.66
C PHE A 218 7.11 -0.88 4.83
N ALA A 219 6.91 -0.07 5.88
CA ALA A 219 6.13 -0.48 7.04
C ALA A 219 4.62 -0.58 6.72
N ASN A 220 3.95 -1.52 7.34
CA ASN A 220 2.50 -1.57 7.30
C ASN A 220 1.93 -0.40 8.11
N LEU A 221 1.29 0.50 7.43
CA LEU A 221 0.57 1.63 8.04
C LEU A 221 -0.77 1.12 8.56
N ASN A 222 -0.88 0.44 9.64
CA ASN A 222 -2.11 -0.01 10.31
C ASN A 222 -3.40 0.72 9.88
N LEU A 223 -3.72 0.60 8.60
CA LEU A 223 -4.92 1.20 8.03
C LEU A 223 -6.12 0.37 8.48
N PRO A 224 -7.29 0.99 8.76
CA PRO A 224 -8.47 0.28 9.19
C PRO A 224 -9.11 -0.61 8.10
N GLN A 225 -8.35 -1.01 7.10
CA GLN A 225 -8.78 -1.85 5.98
C GLN A 225 -8.56 -3.34 6.21
N GLY A 226 -8.22 -3.73 7.45
CA GLY A 226 -8.01 -5.10 7.81
C GLY A 226 -6.55 -5.57 7.65
N TRP A 227 -6.36 -6.86 7.87
CA TRP A 227 -5.09 -7.54 7.70
C TRP A 227 -4.66 -7.49 6.24
N ASN A 228 -3.60 -6.75 5.95
CA ASN A 228 -3.04 -6.71 4.61
C ASN A 228 -1.99 -7.81 4.47
N ASP A 229 -2.39 -8.92 3.89
CA ASP A 229 -1.50 -10.02 3.49
C ASP A 229 -0.98 -9.85 2.07
N ASP A 230 -1.19 -8.69 1.48
CA ASP A 230 -0.78 -8.46 0.10
C ASP A 230 0.72 -8.71 -0.07
N ILE A 231 1.04 -9.33 -1.18
CA ILE A 231 2.41 -9.50 -1.69
C ILE A 231 3.08 -8.12 -1.86
N GLY A 232 2.30 -7.05 -1.71
CA GLY A 232 2.68 -5.65 -1.90
C GLY A 232 3.86 -5.11 -1.08
N GLY A 233 4.51 -5.94 -0.28
CA GLY A 233 5.81 -5.63 0.29
C GLY A 233 5.79 -4.68 1.47
N THR A 234 4.80 -4.80 2.34
CA THR A 234 4.79 -4.11 3.63
C THR A 234 5.29 -5.02 4.74
N PHE A 235 6.12 -4.49 5.61
CA PHE A 235 6.60 -5.17 6.80
C PHE A 235 5.69 -4.82 7.97
N GLN A 236 5.41 -5.80 8.83
CA GLN A 236 4.46 -5.66 9.93
C GLN A 236 5.05 -5.00 11.17
N MET A 237 6.35 -5.20 11.40
CA MET A 237 7.08 -4.77 12.59
C MET A 237 8.15 -3.71 12.31
N LEU A 238 8.33 -3.34 11.04
CA LEU A 238 9.29 -2.32 10.66
C LEU A 238 8.86 -0.95 11.18
N ASP A 239 9.77 -0.24 11.82
CA ASP A 239 9.54 1.14 12.25
C ASP A 239 9.34 2.06 11.03
N GLY A 240 8.29 2.88 11.07
CA GLY A 240 7.93 3.82 9.98
C GLY A 240 9.01 4.87 9.67
N ARG A 241 9.97 5.08 10.58
CA ARG A 241 11.08 6.05 10.39
C ARG A 241 12.09 5.61 9.31
N TRP A 242 12.10 4.35 8.92
CA TRP A 242 13.07 3.83 7.95
C TRP A 242 12.87 4.33 6.52
N TYR A 243 11.77 5.03 6.22
CA TYR A 243 11.59 5.68 4.92
C TYR A 243 12.72 6.66 4.56
N ASN A 244 13.33 7.31 5.52
CA ASN A 244 14.43 8.29 5.32
C ASN A 244 15.69 7.68 4.69
N ALA A 245 15.86 6.35 4.79
CA ALA A 245 17.02 5.64 4.31
C ALA A 245 16.82 5.01 2.92
N SER A 246 15.72 5.29 2.24
CA SER A 246 15.32 4.62 1.02
C SER A 246 15.90 5.21 -0.28
N SER A 247 17.12 5.75 -0.25
CA SER A 247 17.80 6.22 -1.48
C SER A 247 17.97 5.11 -2.52
N HIS A 248 18.21 3.90 -2.06
CA HIS A 248 18.13 2.66 -2.83
C HIS A 248 17.76 1.52 -1.90
N TYR A 249 17.03 0.55 -2.41
CA TYR A 249 16.54 -0.55 -1.60
C TYR A 249 16.31 -1.81 -2.43
N ILE A 250 16.38 -2.95 -1.74
CA ILE A 250 15.90 -4.23 -2.24
C ILE A 250 14.95 -4.79 -1.18
N ARG A 251 13.77 -5.21 -1.60
CA ARG A 251 12.77 -5.82 -0.73
C ARG A 251 12.33 -7.16 -1.25
N GLY A 252 12.03 -8.07 -0.36
CA GLY A 252 11.46 -9.37 -0.69
C GLY A 252 10.47 -9.80 0.37
N ASN A 253 9.32 -10.26 -0.05
CA ASN A 253 8.28 -10.80 0.81
C ASN A 253 7.85 -12.16 0.28
N LEU A 254 7.67 -13.09 1.18
CA LEU A 254 7.24 -14.46 0.90
C LEU A 254 6.12 -14.82 1.86
N THR A 255 5.03 -15.37 1.33
CA THR A 255 3.92 -15.92 2.12
C THR A 255 3.63 -17.34 1.65
N PHE A 256 3.79 -18.30 2.54
CA PHE A 256 3.38 -19.68 2.32
C PHE A 256 2.06 -19.93 3.05
N GLU A 257 1.04 -20.34 2.32
CA GLU A 257 -0.28 -20.63 2.85
C GLU A 257 -0.60 -22.12 2.68
N ALA A 258 -1.12 -22.74 3.73
CA ALA A 258 -1.58 -24.12 3.69
C ALA A 258 -2.75 -24.32 4.68
N PRO A 259 -3.63 -25.36 4.47
CA PRO A 259 -4.70 -25.65 5.42
C PRO A 259 -4.18 -25.94 6.84
N PHE A 260 -3.06 -26.67 6.94
CA PHE A 260 -2.42 -27.01 8.21
C PHE A 260 -0.91 -27.08 8.04
N ILE A 261 -0.18 -26.45 8.95
CA ILE A 261 1.29 -26.43 9.01
C ILE A 261 1.75 -26.89 10.41
N LEU A 262 1.52 -26.07 11.41
CA LEU A 262 1.89 -26.34 12.81
C LEU A 262 0.74 -26.89 13.65
N LEU A 263 -0.50 -26.49 13.34
CA LEU A 263 -1.71 -26.87 14.07
C LEU A 263 -2.23 -28.26 13.71
N TYR A 264 -1.58 -28.97 12.78
CA TYR A 264 -1.99 -30.31 12.35
C TYR A 264 -2.23 -31.28 13.53
N PRO A 265 -1.39 -31.33 14.59
CA PRO A 265 -1.62 -32.26 15.71
C PRO A 265 -2.88 -31.96 16.55
N VAL A 266 -3.34 -30.72 16.53
CA VAL A 266 -4.48 -30.23 17.31
C VAL A 266 -5.71 -29.87 16.49
N THR A 267 -5.77 -30.32 15.22
CA THR A 267 -6.86 -30.02 14.28
C THR A 267 -8.24 -30.41 14.81
N ARG A 268 -8.34 -31.47 15.63
CA ARG A 268 -9.61 -31.89 16.25
C ARG A 268 -10.18 -30.84 17.23
N LEU A 269 -9.32 -30.05 17.86
CA LEU A 269 -9.70 -29.00 18.82
C LEU A 269 -9.89 -27.66 18.11
N LEU A 270 -9.19 -27.44 16.97
CA LEU A 270 -9.12 -26.17 16.25
C LEU A 270 -9.81 -26.25 14.88
N SER A 271 -10.97 -26.91 14.82
CA SER A 271 -11.74 -27.09 13.57
C SER A 271 -12.20 -25.77 12.93
N PHE A 272 -12.08 -24.66 13.64
CA PHE A 272 -12.41 -23.31 13.17
C PHE A 272 -11.27 -22.68 12.34
N VAL A 273 -10.03 -23.23 12.40
CA VAL A 273 -8.90 -22.75 11.59
C VAL A 273 -9.07 -23.24 10.16
N GLN A 274 -9.04 -22.31 9.21
CA GLN A 274 -9.17 -22.63 7.78
C GLN A 274 -7.81 -22.77 7.11
N LYS A 275 -6.90 -21.85 7.44
CA LYS A 275 -5.61 -21.71 6.79
C LYS A 275 -4.56 -21.25 7.80
N GLU A 276 -3.37 -21.75 7.63
CA GLU A 276 -2.17 -21.27 8.30
C GLU A 276 -1.23 -20.62 7.31
N ARG A 277 -0.49 -19.60 7.76
CA ARG A 277 0.43 -18.85 6.92
C ARG A 277 1.78 -18.69 7.61
N ILE A 278 2.84 -18.83 6.83
CA ILE A 278 4.21 -18.49 7.25
C ILE A 278 4.64 -17.31 6.38
N TYR A 279 5.18 -16.30 7.04
CA TYR A 279 5.67 -15.08 6.40
C TYR A 279 7.17 -14.95 6.56
N ALA A 280 7.83 -14.49 5.52
CA ALA A 280 9.24 -14.08 5.58
C ALA A 280 9.41 -12.80 4.77
N GLY A 281 10.08 -11.83 5.35
CA GLY A 281 10.39 -10.54 4.74
C GLY A 281 11.87 -10.22 4.84
N VAL A 282 12.43 -9.60 3.83
CA VAL A 282 13.80 -9.09 3.81
C VAL A 282 13.84 -7.70 3.20
N LEU A 283 14.58 -6.79 3.84
CA LEU A 283 14.79 -5.44 3.37
C LEU A 283 16.26 -5.05 3.51
N PHE A 284 16.81 -4.55 2.40
CA PHE A 284 18.15 -3.98 2.35
C PHE A 284 18.04 -2.51 2.00
N MET A 285 18.58 -1.65 2.85
CA MET A 285 18.68 -0.19 2.66
C MET A 285 20.03 0.31 3.18
N PRO A 286 20.47 1.53 2.85
CA PRO A 286 21.80 2.03 3.26
C PRO A 286 22.07 1.96 4.76
N HIS A 287 21.09 2.25 5.61
CA HIS A 287 21.26 2.27 7.07
C HIS A 287 20.66 1.05 7.76
N LEU A 288 19.91 0.22 7.04
CA LEU A 288 19.24 -0.98 7.54
C LEU A 288 19.56 -2.17 6.63
N ASN A 289 20.61 -2.91 6.96
CA ASN A 289 21.12 -3.97 6.08
C ASN A 289 21.67 -5.15 6.90
N PRO A 290 21.01 -6.30 6.87
CA PRO A 290 19.61 -6.51 6.47
C PRO A 290 18.62 -6.24 7.61
N TYR A 291 17.36 -5.98 7.26
CA TYR A 291 16.20 -6.20 8.12
C TYR A 291 15.52 -7.49 7.68
N LEU A 292 15.21 -8.34 8.65
CA LEU A 292 14.53 -9.61 8.43
C LEU A 292 13.27 -9.65 9.30
N GLU A 293 12.17 -10.08 8.72
CA GLU A 293 10.93 -10.29 9.43
C GLU A 293 10.41 -11.70 9.17
N PHE A 294 10.04 -12.39 10.23
CA PHE A 294 9.40 -13.70 10.14
C PHE A 294 8.07 -13.65 10.89
N GLY A 295 7.07 -14.31 10.33
CA GLY A 295 5.76 -14.37 10.95
C GLY A 295 5.12 -15.73 10.76
N TYR A 296 4.22 -16.03 11.69
CA TYR A 296 3.31 -17.14 11.61
C TYR A 296 1.90 -16.65 11.96
N GLY A 297 0.92 -17.07 11.16
CA GLY A 297 -0.46 -16.70 11.39
C GLY A 297 -1.43 -17.79 11.00
N PHE A 298 -2.68 -17.63 11.43
CA PHE A 298 -3.77 -18.46 11.00
C PHE A 298 -5.04 -17.65 10.77
N ALA A 299 -5.83 -18.08 9.81
CA ALA A 299 -7.10 -17.51 9.43
C ALA A 299 -8.26 -18.40 9.86
N THR A 300 -9.33 -17.78 10.31
CA THR A 300 -10.62 -18.42 10.60
C THR A 300 -11.69 -17.80 9.69
N HIS A 301 -12.95 -18.15 9.89
CA HIS A 301 -14.08 -17.49 9.21
C HIS A 301 -14.36 -16.07 9.71
N LEU A 302 -13.87 -15.70 10.90
CA LEU A 302 -14.25 -14.46 11.58
C LEU A 302 -13.05 -13.55 11.83
N PHE A 303 -11.86 -14.10 11.95
CA PHE A 303 -10.68 -13.33 12.30
C PHE A 303 -9.40 -13.98 11.79
N ASP A 304 -8.39 -13.16 11.56
CA ASP A 304 -7.03 -13.54 11.27
C ASP A 304 -6.12 -13.11 12.43
N VAL A 305 -5.16 -13.97 12.78
CA VAL A 305 -4.14 -13.71 13.81
C VAL A 305 -2.78 -14.00 13.23
N GLY A 306 -1.78 -13.15 13.54
CA GLY A 306 -0.40 -13.40 13.20
C GLY A 306 0.56 -12.85 14.26
N VAL A 307 1.63 -13.57 14.45
CA VAL A 307 2.74 -13.17 15.32
C VAL A 307 3.97 -12.96 14.44
N PHE A 308 4.65 -11.84 14.64
CA PHE A 308 5.80 -11.43 13.84
C PHE A 308 7.00 -11.12 14.72
N ILE A 309 8.17 -11.44 14.21
CA ILE A 309 9.45 -11.19 14.83
C ILE A 309 10.30 -10.38 13.85
N GLY A 310 10.75 -9.21 14.28
CA GLY A 310 11.68 -8.35 13.55
C GLY A 310 13.12 -8.56 14.02
N ASN A 311 14.05 -8.54 13.07
CA ASN A 311 15.48 -8.68 13.31
C ASN A 311 16.24 -7.65 12.47
N GLU A 312 17.08 -6.86 13.11
CA GLU A 312 17.94 -5.88 12.45
C GLU A 312 19.41 -6.26 12.64
N LYS A 313 20.13 -6.42 11.52
CA LYS A 313 21.56 -6.76 11.52
C LYS A 313 21.92 -7.97 12.40
N GLY A 314 21.03 -8.98 12.42
CA GLY A 314 21.23 -10.18 13.24
C GLY A 314 20.80 -10.06 14.71
N LYS A 315 20.28 -8.90 15.13
CA LYS A 315 19.76 -8.70 16.49
C LYS A 315 18.25 -8.66 16.47
N PHE A 316 17.64 -9.32 17.44
CA PHE A 316 16.20 -9.23 17.69
C PHE A 316 15.82 -7.78 18.02
N THR A 317 14.81 -7.24 17.36
CA THR A 317 14.35 -5.85 17.56
C THR A 317 12.93 -5.76 18.09
N SER A 318 12.04 -6.61 17.56
CA SER A 318 10.62 -6.49 17.87
C SER A 318 9.90 -7.82 17.81
N LEU A 319 8.87 -7.96 18.63
CA LEU A 319 7.88 -9.03 18.62
C LEU A 319 6.50 -8.38 18.69
N GLY A 320 5.61 -8.76 17.81
CA GLY A 320 4.25 -8.24 17.83
C GLY A 320 3.24 -9.24 17.34
N CYS A 321 2.00 -9.02 17.77
CA CYS A 321 0.84 -9.78 17.33
C CYS A 321 -0.11 -8.85 16.58
N LYS A 322 -0.60 -9.30 15.45
CA LYS A 322 -1.67 -8.61 14.69
C LYS A 322 -2.92 -9.46 14.68
N PHE A 323 -4.03 -8.76 14.79
CA PHE A 323 -5.34 -9.36 14.86
C PHE A 323 -6.33 -8.54 14.03
N THR A 324 -7.08 -9.20 13.15
CA THR A 324 -8.10 -8.57 12.32
C THR A 324 -9.42 -9.31 12.41
N PHE A 325 -10.51 -8.58 12.48
CA PHE A 325 -11.86 -9.13 12.38
C PHE A 325 -12.46 -8.87 11.00
N GLU A 326 -12.93 -9.92 10.33
CA GLU A 326 -13.70 -9.82 9.09
C GLU A 326 -15.20 -9.78 9.35
N LEU A 327 -15.68 -8.85 10.20
CA LEU A 327 -17.08 -8.79 10.56
C LEU A 327 -18.02 -8.29 9.44
N PHE A 328 -17.50 -7.69 8.35
CA PHE A 328 -18.32 -6.98 7.37
C PHE A 328 -17.88 -7.09 5.90
N ASN A 329 -16.98 -8.00 5.54
CA ASN A 329 -16.66 -8.25 4.14
C ASN A 329 -17.55 -9.38 3.57
N LYS A 330 -18.75 -9.00 3.15
CA LYS A 330 -19.55 -9.76 2.17
C LYS A 330 -19.89 -8.89 0.98
#